data_e20337028dc29029b5e464ce81177592
#
_entry.id   e20337028dc29029b5e464ce81177592
#
_cell.length_a   1.000
_cell.length_b   1.000
_cell.length_c   1.000
_cell.angle_alpha   90.00
_cell.angle_beta   90.00
_cell.angle_gamma   90.00
#
_symmetry.space_group_name_H-M   'P 1'
#
loop_
_entity.id
_entity.type
_entity.pdbx_description
1 polymer ?
#
loop_
_entity_poly.entity_id
_entity_poly.type
_entity_poly.pdbx_seq_one_letter_code
_entity_poly.pdbx_strand_id
1 'polypeptide(L)'
;MPLPAIAAIVTPALPGEGIWTTAGLPGPRPGPGALPPIAKAFIRPDAARPYALVTLLQVDLRVARLHIVAGTAQPGGPRGLAGAGVIPGVNWSQDRLLAAFNGGFKYTDGAYGLMSGGTVYVPPVWGAATVALTSAGHVIMGSWGLDQRLTGANGGLTAWRQNGALLIDHGRIAPLTQDGAAWGLTILNRAYTWRSGIGLTRRGTLLYAAGDALSAATLAQALHAAGAVTALQLDINPFWVRAFTYGQNAAGQLVAAPLDPGMHGTGVEYLNGDARDFFYVSRP
;
A
#
# COMPACT_ATOMS: atom_id res chain seq x y z
N MET A 1 -21.43 0.13 2.52
CA MET A 1 -21.74 1.06 1.40
C MET A 1 -20.48 1.22 0.57
N PRO A 2 -20.57 1.27 -0.77
CA PRO A 2 -19.40 1.56 -1.61
C PRO A 2 -18.78 2.90 -1.17
N LEU A 3 -17.47 3.06 -1.40
CA LEU A 3 -16.87 4.37 -1.19
C LEU A 3 -17.52 5.38 -2.17
N PRO A 4 -17.73 6.63 -1.74
CA PRO A 4 -18.21 7.66 -2.65
C PRO A 4 -17.19 7.89 -3.77
N ALA A 5 -17.68 8.37 -4.91
CA ALA A 5 -16.79 8.82 -5.99
C ALA A 5 -15.83 9.90 -5.44
N ILE A 6 -14.60 9.89 -5.93
CA ILE A 6 -13.59 10.87 -5.59
C ILE A 6 -13.82 12.10 -6.47
N ALA A 7 -13.93 13.28 -5.87
CA ALA A 7 -14.05 14.52 -6.63
C ALA A 7 -12.78 14.77 -7.45
N ALA A 8 -12.94 15.11 -8.72
CA ALA A 8 -11.80 15.46 -9.58
C ALA A 8 -11.12 16.73 -9.06
N ILE A 9 -9.80 16.69 -8.99
CA ILE A 9 -8.95 17.83 -8.61
C ILE A 9 -8.64 18.69 -9.85
N VAL A 10 -8.51 18.03 -10.99
CA VAL A 10 -8.22 18.69 -12.28
C VAL A 10 -9.48 18.78 -13.12
N THR A 11 -9.79 19.98 -13.62
CA THR A 11 -10.96 20.24 -14.46
C THR A 11 -10.54 20.48 -15.92
N PRO A 12 -11.27 19.90 -16.91
CA PRO A 12 -12.36 18.94 -16.76
C PRO A 12 -11.87 17.56 -16.29
N ALA A 13 -12.76 16.80 -15.62
CA ALA A 13 -12.48 15.42 -15.25
C ALA A 13 -12.33 14.55 -16.50
N LEU A 14 -11.44 13.55 -16.43
CA LEU A 14 -11.35 12.53 -17.47
C LEU A 14 -12.52 11.53 -17.33
N PRO A 15 -12.94 10.86 -18.42
CA PRO A 15 -13.94 9.82 -18.33
C PRO A 15 -13.52 8.72 -17.32
N GLY A 16 -14.38 8.46 -16.34
CA GLY A 16 -14.12 7.48 -15.28
C GLY A 16 -13.19 7.93 -14.14
N GLU A 17 -12.66 9.17 -14.19
CA GLU A 17 -11.84 9.71 -13.10
C GLU A 17 -12.64 9.78 -11.79
N GLY A 18 -12.06 9.26 -10.71
CA GLY A 18 -12.67 9.24 -9.39
C GLY A 18 -13.73 8.16 -9.17
N ILE A 19 -14.06 7.36 -10.19
CA ILE A 19 -15.10 6.32 -10.10
C ILE A 19 -14.49 4.98 -9.69
N TRP A 20 -14.94 4.43 -8.58
CA TRP A 20 -14.54 3.10 -8.13
C TRP A 20 -15.15 2.01 -9.02
N THR A 21 -14.33 1.09 -9.48
CA THR A 21 -14.73 0.01 -10.38
C THR A 21 -14.01 -1.30 -10.07
N THR A 22 -14.64 -2.42 -10.38
CA THR A 22 -14.02 -3.74 -10.43
C THR A 22 -13.67 -4.17 -11.86
N ALA A 23 -13.93 -3.34 -12.84
CA ALA A 23 -13.60 -3.63 -14.23
C ALA A 23 -12.08 -3.80 -14.41
N GLY A 24 -11.70 -4.88 -15.09
CA GLY A 24 -10.30 -5.25 -15.32
C GLY A 24 -9.55 -5.78 -14.09
N LEU A 25 -10.23 -5.98 -12.95
CA LEU A 25 -9.69 -6.79 -11.86
C LEU A 25 -9.94 -8.25 -12.17
N PRO A 26 -8.95 -9.15 -11.94
CA PRO A 26 -9.15 -10.59 -12.12
C PRO A 26 -10.07 -11.16 -11.02
N GLY A 27 -10.73 -12.28 -11.32
CA GLY A 27 -11.60 -12.98 -10.39
C GLY A 27 -13.10 -12.74 -10.59
N PRO A 28 -13.93 -13.46 -9.84
CA PRO A 28 -15.38 -13.39 -9.98
C PRO A 28 -15.91 -12.03 -9.52
N ARG A 29 -16.88 -11.51 -10.27
CA ARG A 29 -17.57 -10.27 -9.90
C ARG A 29 -18.46 -10.52 -8.67
N PRO A 30 -18.57 -9.56 -7.76
CA PRO A 30 -19.51 -9.67 -6.64
C PRO A 30 -20.92 -9.85 -7.16
N GLY A 31 -21.69 -10.70 -6.48
CA GLY A 31 -23.13 -10.86 -6.77
C GLY A 31 -23.91 -9.56 -6.53
N PRO A 32 -25.17 -9.48 -6.98
CA PRO A 32 -26.02 -8.31 -6.77
C PRO A 32 -26.08 -7.91 -5.29
N GLY A 33 -25.78 -6.63 -4.99
CA GLY A 33 -25.82 -6.09 -3.63
C GLY A 33 -24.60 -6.40 -2.76
N ALA A 34 -23.69 -7.29 -3.19
CA ALA A 34 -22.45 -7.54 -2.47
C ALA A 34 -21.40 -6.49 -2.78
N LEU A 35 -20.71 -6.00 -1.74
CA LEU A 35 -19.58 -5.10 -1.92
C LEU A 35 -18.34 -5.91 -2.35
N PRO A 36 -17.59 -5.44 -3.34
CA PRO A 36 -16.35 -6.08 -3.71
C PRO A 36 -15.32 -5.93 -2.59
N PRO A 37 -14.52 -6.98 -2.30
CA PRO A 37 -13.44 -6.86 -1.32
C PRO A 37 -12.37 -5.85 -1.74
N ILE A 38 -12.17 -5.68 -3.05
CA ILE A 38 -11.27 -4.68 -3.64
C ILE A 38 -11.95 -3.97 -4.81
N ALA A 39 -11.62 -2.71 -5.01
CA ALA A 39 -11.98 -1.95 -6.22
C ALA A 39 -10.86 -0.95 -6.53
N LYS A 40 -10.77 -0.52 -7.78
CA LYS A 40 -9.78 0.48 -8.23
C LYS A 40 -10.45 1.74 -8.76
N ALA A 41 -9.72 2.84 -8.66
CA ALA A 41 -10.05 4.11 -9.27
C ALA A 41 -8.75 4.78 -9.74
N PHE A 42 -8.85 5.86 -10.49
CA PHE A 42 -7.74 6.74 -10.76
C PHE A 42 -8.14 8.20 -10.59
N ILE A 43 -7.17 9.04 -10.26
CA ILE A 43 -7.34 10.49 -10.20
C ILE A 43 -6.07 11.21 -10.67
N ARG A 44 -6.20 12.47 -11.04
CA ARG A 44 -5.12 13.41 -11.29
C ARG A 44 -4.94 14.31 -10.06
N PRO A 45 -3.84 14.16 -9.29
CA PRO A 45 -3.70 14.89 -8.04
C PRO A 45 -3.13 16.30 -8.20
N ASP A 46 -2.69 16.69 -9.39
CA ASP A 46 -1.96 17.94 -9.63
C ASP A 46 -2.43 18.63 -10.90
N ALA A 47 -3.03 19.81 -10.76
CA ALA A 47 -3.48 20.62 -11.88
C ALA A 47 -2.30 21.15 -12.73
N ALA A 48 -1.12 21.32 -12.13
CA ALA A 48 0.08 21.73 -12.87
C ALA A 48 0.70 20.58 -13.68
N ARG A 49 0.30 19.33 -13.39
CA ARG A 49 0.73 18.11 -14.10
C ARG A 49 -0.45 17.21 -14.41
N PRO A 50 -1.34 17.64 -15.31
CA PRO A 50 -2.59 16.91 -15.60
C PRO A 50 -2.36 15.54 -16.26
N TYR A 51 -1.14 15.21 -16.65
CA TYR A 51 -0.72 13.90 -17.14
C TYR A 51 -0.33 12.91 -16.03
N ALA A 52 -0.05 13.39 -14.82
CA ALA A 52 0.26 12.52 -13.69
C ALA A 52 -1.02 11.87 -13.18
N LEU A 53 -1.06 10.55 -13.25
CA LEU A 53 -2.18 9.74 -12.78
C LEU A 53 -1.78 9.01 -11.51
N VAL A 54 -2.69 8.93 -10.55
CA VAL A 54 -2.59 8.03 -9.40
C VAL A 54 -3.65 6.97 -9.53
N THR A 55 -3.21 5.72 -9.60
CA THR A 55 -4.09 4.57 -9.50
C THR A 55 -4.26 4.21 -8.03
N LEU A 56 -5.50 4.05 -7.62
CA LEU A 56 -5.94 3.76 -6.27
C LEU A 56 -6.53 2.35 -6.21
N LEU A 57 -6.20 1.60 -5.18
CA LEU A 57 -6.84 0.36 -4.79
C LEU A 57 -7.49 0.56 -3.42
N GLN A 58 -8.79 0.34 -3.32
CA GLN A 58 -9.47 0.22 -2.02
C GLN A 58 -9.57 -1.24 -1.61
N VAL A 59 -9.47 -1.51 -0.32
CA VAL A 59 -9.65 -2.83 0.30
C VAL A 59 -10.64 -2.72 1.44
N ASP A 60 -11.71 -3.47 1.38
CA ASP A 60 -12.69 -3.56 2.47
C ASP A 60 -12.21 -4.54 3.55
N LEU A 61 -11.61 -4.01 4.62
CA LEU A 61 -11.06 -4.81 5.71
C LEU A 61 -12.10 -5.59 6.54
N ARG A 62 -13.41 -5.42 6.26
CA ARG A 62 -14.46 -6.26 6.88
C ARG A 62 -14.51 -7.65 6.25
N VAL A 63 -14.13 -7.77 4.97
CA VAL A 63 -14.18 -8.99 4.17
C VAL A 63 -12.84 -9.37 3.53
N ALA A 64 -11.78 -8.66 3.89
CA ALA A 64 -10.41 -8.94 3.47
C ALA A 64 -9.44 -8.77 4.64
N ARG A 65 -8.24 -9.34 4.52
CA ARG A 65 -7.15 -9.27 5.50
C ARG A 65 -5.89 -8.75 4.84
N LEU A 66 -5.22 -7.82 5.51
CA LEU A 66 -3.89 -7.36 5.14
C LEU A 66 -2.83 -8.23 5.82
N HIS A 67 -1.75 -8.50 5.11
CA HIS A 67 -0.60 -9.25 5.59
C HIS A 67 0.70 -8.51 5.23
N ILE A 68 1.75 -8.73 6.02
CA ILE A 68 3.09 -8.20 5.78
C ILE A 68 4.05 -9.38 5.63
N VAL A 69 4.86 -9.37 4.59
CA VAL A 69 5.89 -10.38 4.32
C VAL A 69 7.25 -9.72 4.32
N ALA A 70 8.18 -10.24 5.11
CA ALA A 70 9.58 -9.84 5.05
C ALA A 70 10.23 -10.48 3.82
N GLY A 71 10.98 -9.69 3.05
CA GLY A 71 11.70 -10.15 1.87
C GLY A 71 12.89 -11.06 2.21
N THR A 72 13.41 -11.77 1.20
CA THR A 72 14.54 -12.68 1.40
C THR A 72 15.87 -11.96 1.67
N ALA A 73 15.96 -10.65 1.30
CA ALA A 73 17.15 -9.82 1.50
C ALA A 73 16.86 -8.51 2.22
N GLN A 74 15.65 -7.97 2.11
CA GLN A 74 15.30 -6.67 2.68
C GLN A 74 14.00 -6.75 3.51
N PRO A 75 13.91 -5.98 4.58
CA PRO A 75 14.89 -4.96 4.98
C PRO A 75 16.19 -5.49 5.59
N GLY A 76 16.31 -6.79 5.89
CA GLY A 76 17.51 -7.41 6.48
C GLY A 76 17.76 -6.97 7.91
N GLY A 77 18.06 -5.69 8.10
CA GLY A 77 18.29 -5.08 9.41
C GLY A 77 19.62 -5.50 10.07
N PRO A 78 19.83 -5.05 11.33
CA PRO A 78 21.11 -5.28 12.02
C PRO A 78 21.36 -6.74 12.39
N ARG A 79 20.33 -7.57 12.39
CA ARG A 79 20.42 -9.02 12.68
C ARG A 79 20.64 -9.87 11.43
N GLY A 80 20.60 -9.27 10.23
CA GLY A 80 20.73 -9.99 8.97
C GLY A 80 19.66 -11.04 8.72
N LEU A 81 18.50 -10.94 9.36
CA LEU A 81 17.43 -11.91 9.21
C LEU A 81 16.81 -11.81 7.82
N ALA A 82 16.66 -12.95 7.16
CA ALA A 82 15.92 -13.09 5.91
C ALA A 82 14.50 -13.54 6.20
N GLY A 83 13.53 -12.95 5.48
CA GLY A 83 12.15 -13.39 5.50
C GLY A 83 11.88 -14.48 4.46
N ALA A 84 10.63 -14.93 4.40
CA ALA A 84 10.21 -15.90 3.40
C ALA A 84 10.18 -15.31 1.99
N GLY A 85 9.90 -14.01 1.87
CA GLY A 85 9.78 -13.29 0.58
C GLY A 85 8.64 -13.79 -0.30
N VAL A 86 7.77 -14.67 0.19
CA VAL A 86 6.74 -15.34 -0.61
C VAL A 86 5.40 -15.35 0.12
N ILE A 87 4.33 -15.15 -0.63
CA ILE A 87 2.96 -15.34 -0.12
C ILE A 87 2.77 -16.83 0.19
N PRO A 88 2.31 -17.21 1.40
CA PRO A 88 2.06 -18.61 1.73
C PRO A 88 1.10 -19.27 0.74
N GLY A 89 1.42 -20.49 0.28
CA GLY A 89 0.66 -21.21 -0.75
C GLY A 89 -0.81 -21.42 -0.43
N VAL A 90 -1.17 -21.53 0.87
CA VAL A 90 -2.56 -21.60 1.34
C VAL A 90 -3.40 -20.37 0.93
N ASN A 91 -2.77 -19.22 0.71
CA ASN A 91 -3.46 -17.99 0.34
C ASN A 91 -3.63 -17.81 -1.16
N TRP A 92 -2.91 -18.55 -2.01
CA TRP A 92 -3.12 -18.47 -3.46
C TRP A 92 -4.09 -19.54 -3.98
N SER A 93 -4.44 -20.53 -3.17
CA SER A 93 -5.49 -21.49 -3.51
C SER A 93 -6.88 -20.91 -3.25
N GLN A 94 -7.88 -21.40 -3.97
CA GLN A 94 -9.30 -21.16 -3.68
C GLN A 94 -9.73 -19.68 -3.72
N ASP A 95 -9.26 -18.89 -4.68
CA ASP A 95 -9.63 -17.47 -4.84
C ASP A 95 -9.37 -16.57 -3.62
N ARG A 96 -8.45 -16.96 -2.73
CA ARG A 96 -8.19 -16.19 -1.53
C ARG A 96 -7.34 -14.95 -1.78
N LEU A 97 -6.32 -15.05 -2.65
CA LEU A 97 -5.43 -13.94 -2.94
C LEU A 97 -6.14 -12.88 -3.78
N LEU A 98 -6.12 -11.64 -3.33
CA LEU A 98 -6.78 -10.51 -3.97
C LEU A 98 -5.80 -9.51 -4.58
N ALA A 99 -4.75 -9.15 -3.83
CA ALA A 99 -3.76 -8.18 -4.27
C ALA A 99 -2.44 -8.38 -3.52
N ALA A 100 -1.35 -7.90 -4.11
CA ALA A 100 -0.08 -7.69 -3.42
C ALA A 100 0.57 -6.40 -3.94
N PHE A 101 1.30 -5.71 -3.08
CA PHE A 101 1.97 -4.47 -3.42
C PHE A 101 3.23 -4.26 -2.57
N ASN A 102 4.14 -3.45 -3.06
CA ASN A 102 5.43 -3.20 -2.45
C ASN A 102 5.34 -2.73 -0.99
N GLY A 103 6.37 -3.02 -0.22
CA GLY A 103 6.61 -2.51 1.13
C GLY A 103 7.33 -1.17 1.15
N GLY A 104 8.13 -0.95 2.19
CA GLY A 104 8.84 0.29 2.43
C GLY A 104 10.29 0.26 1.97
N PHE A 105 11.05 1.28 2.38
CA PHE A 105 12.46 1.46 2.04
C PHE A 105 13.36 0.34 2.57
N LYS A 106 14.50 0.15 1.93
CA LYS A 106 15.56 -0.73 2.42
C LYS A 106 16.03 -0.29 3.80
N TYR A 107 16.66 -1.21 4.52
CA TYR A 107 17.28 -0.89 5.81
C TYR A 107 18.27 0.28 5.72
N THR A 108 19.10 0.30 4.67
CA THR A 108 20.10 1.37 4.44
C THR A 108 19.49 2.75 4.20
N ASP A 109 18.20 2.80 3.87
CA ASP A 109 17.51 4.02 3.49
C ASP A 109 16.58 4.53 4.60
N GLY A 110 16.99 4.37 5.87
CA GLY A 110 16.28 4.90 7.03
C GLY A 110 16.11 3.94 8.20
N ALA A 111 16.57 2.70 8.09
CA ALA A 111 16.52 1.66 9.14
C ALA A 111 15.11 1.48 9.76
N TYR A 112 14.08 1.68 8.96
CA TYR A 112 12.69 1.62 9.42
C TYR A 112 12.26 0.21 9.83
N GLY A 113 11.51 0.14 10.94
CA GLY A 113 11.10 -1.09 11.59
C GLY A 113 10.28 -2.04 10.71
N LEU A 114 10.51 -3.35 10.89
CA LEU A 114 9.70 -4.42 10.33
C LEU A 114 9.52 -5.55 11.34
N MET A 115 8.29 -5.97 11.54
CA MET A 115 7.90 -7.25 12.13
C MET A 115 6.96 -7.98 11.18
N SER A 116 7.16 -9.26 11.00
CA SER A 116 6.29 -10.13 10.21
C SER A 116 6.11 -11.47 10.93
N GLY A 117 4.87 -11.91 11.11
CA GLY A 117 4.54 -13.17 11.78
C GLY A 117 5.12 -13.28 13.20
N GLY A 118 5.17 -12.17 13.96
CA GLY A 118 5.75 -12.11 15.30
C GLY A 118 7.28 -12.01 15.33
N THR A 119 7.98 -12.17 14.21
CA THR A 119 9.44 -12.03 14.14
C THR A 119 9.82 -10.58 13.85
N VAL A 120 10.62 -9.97 14.72
CA VAL A 120 11.16 -8.62 14.54
C VAL A 120 12.43 -8.71 13.71
N TYR A 121 12.37 -8.24 12.47
CA TYR A 121 13.52 -8.15 11.55
C TYR A 121 14.31 -6.87 11.80
N VAL A 122 13.61 -5.76 11.94
CA VAL A 122 14.16 -4.45 12.27
C VAL A 122 13.38 -3.86 13.44
N PRO A 123 14.05 -3.46 14.54
CA PRO A 123 13.37 -2.79 15.64
C PRO A 123 12.60 -1.54 15.20
N PRO A 124 11.52 -1.19 15.89
CA PRO A 124 10.75 -0.01 15.53
C PRO A 124 11.51 1.28 15.88
N VAL A 125 11.35 2.29 15.04
CA VAL A 125 11.89 3.64 15.21
C VAL A 125 10.80 4.53 15.82
N TRP A 126 11.13 5.25 16.88
CA TRP A 126 10.23 6.20 17.54
C TRP A 126 9.82 7.32 16.57
N GLY A 127 8.54 7.67 16.56
CA GLY A 127 7.98 8.72 15.70
C GLY A 127 7.78 8.32 14.24
N ALA A 128 8.33 7.19 13.78
CA ALA A 128 8.17 6.77 12.40
C ALA A 128 6.73 6.37 12.09
N ALA A 129 6.27 6.74 10.89
CA ALA A 129 4.98 6.33 10.37
C ALA A 129 4.90 4.80 10.26
N THR A 130 3.85 4.23 10.81
CA THR A 130 3.70 2.78 11.00
C THR A 130 2.35 2.31 10.53
N VAL A 131 2.33 1.21 9.78
CA VAL A 131 1.18 0.33 9.63
C VAL A 131 1.43 -0.93 10.43
N ALA A 132 0.48 -1.31 11.28
CA ALA A 132 0.59 -2.47 12.15
C ALA A 132 -0.67 -3.34 12.07
N LEU A 133 -0.47 -4.63 12.31
CA LEU A 133 -1.54 -5.64 12.33
C LEU A 133 -1.63 -6.24 13.74
N THR A 134 -2.86 -6.36 14.23
CA THR A 134 -3.14 -7.04 15.50
C THR A 134 -3.39 -8.53 15.29
N SER A 135 -3.34 -9.31 16.36
CA SER A 135 -3.72 -10.73 16.34
C SER A 135 -5.19 -10.95 15.93
N ALA A 136 -6.06 -9.97 16.13
CA ALA A 136 -7.44 -9.98 15.66
C ALA A 136 -7.58 -9.60 14.17
N GLY A 137 -6.48 -9.27 13.47
CA GLY A 137 -6.47 -8.89 12.06
C GLY A 137 -6.87 -7.43 11.81
N HIS A 138 -6.91 -6.58 12.85
CA HIS A 138 -7.16 -5.15 12.65
C HIS A 138 -5.90 -4.45 12.15
N VAL A 139 -6.09 -3.47 11.27
CA VAL A 139 -5.04 -2.58 10.78
C VAL A 139 -5.04 -1.31 11.61
N ILE A 140 -3.87 -0.93 12.11
CA ILE A 140 -3.64 0.33 12.85
C ILE A 140 -2.60 1.13 12.06
N MET A 141 -2.82 2.44 11.90
CA MET A 141 -1.84 3.37 11.35
C MET A 141 -1.65 4.56 12.26
N GLY A 142 -0.41 5.03 12.35
CA GLY A 142 -0.04 6.19 13.17
C GLY A 142 1.47 6.32 13.29
N SER A 143 1.94 7.21 14.16
CA SER A 143 3.36 7.36 14.49
C SER A 143 3.72 6.49 15.69
N TRP A 144 4.76 5.63 15.56
CA TRP A 144 5.19 4.72 16.61
C TRP A 144 5.59 5.46 17.89
N GLY A 145 5.06 5.01 19.02
CA GLY A 145 5.31 5.59 20.33
C GLY A 145 4.56 6.89 20.63
N LEU A 146 4.04 7.58 19.61
CA LEU A 146 3.18 8.75 19.75
C LEU A 146 1.69 8.36 19.75
N ASP A 147 1.33 7.37 18.95
CA ASP A 147 0.01 6.72 19.01
C ASP A 147 0.05 5.63 20.09
N GLN A 148 -0.81 5.73 21.09
CA GLN A 148 -0.87 4.78 22.22
C GLN A 148 -1.12 3.34 21.78
N ARG A 149 -1.74 3.12 20.62
CA ARG A 149 -1.97 1.79 20.01
C ARG A 149 -0.71 1.19 19.40
N LEU A 150 0.31 2.01 19.13
CA LEU A 150 1.57 1.66 18.48
C LEU A 150 2.74 1.81 19.46
N THR A 151 2.60 1.21 20.64
CA THR A 151 3.65 1.07 21.63
C THR A 151 3.99 -0.40 21.78
N GLY A 152 5.26 -0.76 21.90
CA GLY A 152 5.68 -2.14 22.10
C GLY A 152 5.13 -2.81 23.38
N ALA A 153 4.57 -2.02 24.28
CA ALA A 153 3.98 -2.50 25.53
C ALA A 153 2.58 -3.13 25.38
N ASN A 154 1.88 -2.84 24.29
CA ASN A 154 0.51 -3.36 24.06
C ASN A 154 0.57 -4.70 23.30
N GLY A 155 1.08 -5.76 23.93
CA GLY A 155 1.24 -7.09 23.34
C GLY A 155 0.00 -7.60 22.61
N GLY A 156 -0.06 -7.47 21.32
CA GLY A 156 -1.17 -7.87 20.44
C GLY A 156 -0.87 -7.58 18.98
N LEU A 157 0.26 -6.92 18.72
CA LEU A 157 0.74 -6.72 17.36
C LEU A 157 1.46 -7.98 16.85
N THR A 158 1.09 -8.43 15.67
CA THR A 158 1.69 -9.59 15.01
C THR A 158 2.58 -9.21 13.84
N ALA A 159 2.41 -7.99 13.32
CA ALA A 159 3.23 -7.45 12.26
C ALA A 159 3.20 -5.92 12.26
N TRP A 160 4.26 -5.29 11.81
CA TRP A 160 4.31 -3.87 11.48
C TRP A 160 5.32 -3.57 10.37
N ARG A 161 5.09 -2.49 9.67
CA ARG A 161 6.04 -1.89 8.74
C ARG A 161 6.05 -0.38 8.90
N GLN A 162 7.24 0.17 9.03
CA GLN A 162 7.46 1.61 9.16
C GLN A 162 8.07 2.19 7.89
N ASN A 163 7.79 3.45 7.60
CA ASN A 163 8.46 4.17 6.52
C ASN A 163 8.31 5.70 6.66
N GLY A 164 9.41 6.39 6.99
CA GLY A 164 9.44 7.86 7.09
C GLY A 164 8.46 8.46 8.10
N ALA A 165 7.86 9.58 7.70
CA ALA A 165 6.83 10.28 8.44
C ALA A 165 5.43 10.00 7.88
N LEU A 166 4.37 10.41 8.59
CA LEU A 166 3.01 10.37 8.06
C LEU A 166 2.85 11.39 6.93
N LEU A 167 2.23 10.97 5.82
CA LEU A 167 1.77 11.85 4.74
C LEU A 167 0.50 12.61 5.18
N ILE A 168 -0.38 11.89 5.89
CA ILE A 168 -1.65 12.40 6.40
C ILE A 168 -1.75 11.97 7.86
N ASP A 169 -2.05 12.92 8.72
CA ASP A 169 -2.31 12.69 10.14
C ASP A 169 -3.63 13.36 10.53
N HIS A 170 -4.51 12.61 11.20
CA HIS A 170 -5.84 13.09 11.62
C HIS A 170 -6.62 13.83 10.52
N GLY A 171 -6.54 13.36 9.27
CA GLY A 171 -7.21 13.95 8.12
C GLY A 171 -6.56 15.23 7.58
N ARG A 172 -5.34 15.55 7.99
CA ARG A 172 -4.58 16.70 7.50
C ARG A 172 -3.31 16.24 6.79
N ILE A 173 -3.07 16.76 5.61
CA ILE A 173 -1.81 16.54 4.88
C ILE A 173 -0.68 17.21 5.68
N ALA A 174 0.36 16.45 5.97
CA ALA A 174 1.49 16.94 6.75
C ALA A 174 2.27 18.03 5.97
N PRO A 175 2.60 19.19 6.58
CA PRO A 175 3.37 20.24 5.90
C PRO A 175 4.71 19.74 5.36
N LEU A 176 5.33 18.76 6.03
CA LEU A 176 6.58 18.12 5.60
C LEU A 176 6.52 17.54 4.19
N THR A 177 5.32 17.23 3.65
CA THR A 177 5.15 16.73 2.28
C THR A 177 5.65 17.71 1.21
N GLN A 178 5.80 18.98 1.54
CA GLN A 178 6.36 20.01 0.65
C GLN A 178 7.90 19.98 0.59
N ASP A 179 8.56 19.37 1.55
CA ASP A 179 10.01 19.16 1.54
C ASP A 179 10.36 17.86 0.82
N GLY A 180 10.73 17.95 -0.44
CA GLY A 180 11.04 16.78 -1.26
C GLY A 180 12.20 15.94 -0.72
N ALA A 181 13.16 16.55 0.02
CA ALA A 181 14.32 15.86 0.56
C ALA A 181 13.96 14.89 1.71
N ALA A 182 12.86 15.16 2.42
CA ALA A 182 12.41 14.33 3.54
C ALA A 182 11.81 12.98 3.12
N TRP A 183 11.60 12.73 1.81
CA TRP A 183 10.77 11.62 1.33
C TRP A 183 11.54 10.60 0.48
N GLY A 184 12.81 10.42 0.78
CA GLY A 184 13.67 9.40 0.18
C GLY A 184 14.41 9.87 -1.07
N LEU A 185 15.51 9.17 -1.35
CA LEU A 185 16.35 9.44 -2.51
C LEU A 185 15.71 8.93 -3.79
N THR A 186 15.59 9.81 -4.76
CA THR A 186 15.07 9.46 -6.08
C THR A 186 16.21 9.20 -7.07
N ILE A 187 15.97 8.38 -8.07
CA ILE A 187 16.92 8.17 -9.15
C ILE A 187 17.18 9.50 -9.86
N LEU A 188 18.46 9.85 -10.03
CA LEU A 188 18.90 11.13 -10.61
C LEU A 188 18.40 12.37 -9.86
N ASN A 189 18.09 12.23 -8.58
CA ASN A 189 17.64 13.34 -7.74
C ASN A 189 16.40 14.08 -8.28
N ARG A 190 15.51 13.36 -8.96
CA ARG A 190 14.30 13.94 -9.57
C ARG A 190 13.29 14.34 -8.52
N ALA A 191 12.71 15.53 -8.63
CA ALA A 191 11.64 15.99 -7.73
C ALA A 191 10.36 15.13 -7.85
N TYR A 192 10.12 14.54 -9.01
CA TYR A 192 8.96 13.72 -9.36
C TYR A 192 9.40 12.36 -9.86
N THR A 193 8.80 11.30 -9.33
CA THR A 193 9.11 9.91 -9.67
C THR A 193 7.90 9.03 -9.35
N TRP A 194 8.00 7.73 -9.65
CA TRP A 194 7.09 6.75 -9.12
C TRP A 194 7.08 6.79 -7.59
N ARG A 195 5.90 6.92 -7.02
CA ARG A 195 5.67 6.85 -5.58
C ARG A 195 4.47 5.99 -5.27
N SER A 196 4.50 5.35 -4.11
CA SER A 196 3.39 4.60 -3.56
C SER A 196 3.14 4.96 -2.10
N GLY A 197 1.94 4.69 -1.63
CA GLY A 197 1.55 4.92 -0.26
C GLY A 197 0.32 4.12 0.13
N ILE A 198 0.12 4.02 1.42
CA ILE A 198 -0.99 3.30 2.04
C ILE A 198 -1.69 4.21 3.04
N GLY A 199 -3.01 4.13 3.12
CA GLY A 199 -3.79 4.95 4.04
C GLY A 199 -5.03 4.23 4.57
N LEU A 200 -5.55 4.74 5.67
CA LEU A 200 -6.82 4.31 6.25
C LEU A 200 -7.83 5.45 6.19
N THR A 201 -9.04 5.13 5.77
CA THR A 201 -10.18 6.05 5.86
C THR A 201 -10.77 6.01 7.27
N ARG A 202 -11.59 7.00 7.63
CA ARG A 202 -12.33 7.02 8.90
C ARG A 202 -13.22 5.77 9.10
N ARG A 203 -13.64 5.13 8.02
CA ARG A 203 -14.47 3.91 8.05
C ARG A 203 -13.66 2.62 8.12
N GLY A 204 -12.32 2.71 8.22
CA GLY A 204 -11.43 1.55 8.26
C GLY A 204 -11.21 0.88 6.91
N THR A 205 -11.55 1.54 5.79
CA THR A 205 -11.16 1.05 4.45
C THR A 205 -9.69 1.32 4.23
N LEU A 206 -8.94 0.33 3.78
CA LEU A 206 -7.55 0.48 3.39
C LEU A 206 -7.48 1.01 1.95
N LEU A 207 -6.58 1.95 1.74
CA LEU A 207 -6.25 2.51 0.43
C LEU A 207 -4.78 2.24 0.13
N TYR A 208 -4.47 1.75 -1.06
CA TYR A 208 -3.14 1.83 -1.65
C TYR A 208 -3.22 2.81 -2.82
N ALA A 209 -2.20 3.62 -2.99
CA ALA A 209 -2.09 4.59 -4.07
C ALA A 209 -0.71 4.51 -4.70
N ALA A 210 -0.63 4.58 -6.02
CA ALA A 210 0.64 4.65 -6.73
C ALA A 210 0.51 5.35 -8.08
N GLY A 211 1.58 5.95 -8.55
CA GLY A 211 1.67 6.58 -9.86
C GLY A 211 3.06 7.12 -10.17
N ASP A 212 3.27 7.45 -11.42
CA ASP A 212 4.48 8.14 -11.87
C ASP A 212 4.32 9.65 -11.80
N ALA A 213 5.46 10.34 -11.90
CA ALA A 213 5.55 11.81 -11.87
C ALA A 213 4.95 12.44 -10.60
N LEU A 214 5.05 11.77 -9.45
CA LEU A 214 4.52 12.22 -8.16
C LEU A 214 5.62 12.80 -7.26
N SER A 215 5.24 13.83 -6.50
CA SER A 215 5.89 14.24 -5.25
C SER A 215 5.19 13.60 -4.06
N ALA A 216 5.77 13.72 -2.86
CA ALA A 216 5.10 13.28 -1.63
C ALA A 216 3.79 14.05 -1.40
N ALA A 217 3.77 15.35 -1.72
CA ALA A 217 2.58 16.19 -1.62
C ALA A 217 1.46 15.72 -2.54
N THR A 218 1.74 15.40 -3.80
CA THR A 218 0.71 14.95 -4.74
C THR A 218 0.20 13.55 -4.44
N LEU A 219 1.07 12.64 -3.93
CA LEU A 219 0.65 11.35 -3.38
C LEU A 219 -0.29 11.54 -2.17
N ALA A 220 0.07 12.44 -1.24
CA ALA A 220 -0.78 12.77 -0.10
C ALA A 220 -2.12 13.34 -0.51
N GLN A 221 -2.15 14.24 -1.51
CA GLN A 221 -3.40 14.79 -2.07
C GLN A 221 -4.29 13.69 -2.64
N ALA A 222 -3.72 12.73 -3.38
CA ALA A 222 -4.47 11.61 -3.92
C ALA A 222 -5.12 10.75 -2.83
N LEU A 223 -4.35 10.35 -1.81
CA LEU A 223 -4.85 9.58 -0.67
C LEU A 223 -5.89 10.35 0.14
N HIS A 224 -5.68 11.65 0.36
CA HIS A 224 -6.61 12.52 1.07
C HIS A 224 -7.93 12.68 0.30
N ALA A 225 -7.88 12.93 -1.00
CA ALA A 225 -9.06 13.02 -1.86
C ALA A 225 -9.87 11.70 -1.87
N ALA A 226 -9.19 10.55 -1.78
CA ALA A 226 -9.82 9.24 -1.65
C ALA A 226 -10.37 8.96 -0.23
N GLY A 227 -10.20 9.90 0.73
CA GLY A 227 -10.76 9.85 2.07
C GLY A 227 -9.85 9.26 3.14
N ALA A 228 -8.54 9.12 2.90
CA ALA A 228 -7.60 8.74 3.93
C ALA A 228 -7.53 9.81 5.04
N VAL A 229 -7.57 9.36 6.29
CA VAL A 229 -7.37 10.21 7.48
C VAL A 229 -6.01 9.98 8.13
N THR A 230 -5.37 8.86 7.84
CA THR A 230 -3.98 8.56 8.20
C THR A 230 -3.34 7.86 7.00
N ALA A 231 -2.15 8.29 6.61
CA ALA A 231 -1.44 7.68 5.48
C ALA A 231 0.07 7.81 5.64
N LEU A 232 0.80 6.83 5.08
CA LEU A 232 2.25 6.85 4.97
C LEU A 232 2.70 6.49 3.56
N GLN A 233 3.88 6.99 3.19
CA GLN A 233 4.55 6.61 1.95
C GLN A 233 5.13 5.19 2.09
N LEU A 234 5.08 4.43 1.02
CA LEU A 234 5.80 3.17 0.85
C LEU A 234 7.05 3.39 -0.01
N ASP A 235 7.51 2.37 -0.73
CA ASP A 235 8.68 2.51 -1.59
C ASP A 235 8.42 3.44 -2.77
N ILE A 236 9.50 3.94 -3.35
CA ILE A 236 9.51 4.89 -4.46
C ILE A 236 10.44 4.39 -5.57
N ASN A 237 10.45 5.12 -6.69
CA ASN A 237 11.20 4.83 -7.90
C ASN A 237 10.58 3.70 -8.77
N PRO A 238 10.78 3.73 -10.09
CA PRO A 238 10.04 2.88 -11.04
C PRO A 238 10.17 1.38 -10.76
N PHE A 239 11.35 0.92 -10.33
CA PHE A 239 11.62 -0.51 -10.14
C PHE A 239 10.98 -1.11 -8.87
N TRP A 240 10.64 -0.27 -7.90
CA TRP A 240 10.18 -0.71 -6.57
C TRP A 240 8.69 -0.52 -6.34
N VAL A 241 8.07 0.41 -7.06
CA VAL A 241 6.62 0.63 -6.97
C VAL A 241 5.92 -0.41 -7.84
N ARG A 242 5.35 -1.42 -7.19
CA ARG A 242 4.69 -2.55 -7.83
C ARG A 242 3.43 -2.93 -7.08
N ALA A 243 2.34 -3.11 -7.79
CA ALA A 243 1.09 -3.63 -7.23
C ALA A 243 0.38 -4.49 -8.27
N PHE A 244 -0.12 -5.63 -7.83
CA PHE A 244 -0.85 -6.59 -8.66
C PHE A 244 -2.14 -7.00 -7.99
N THR A 245 -3.15 -7.26 -8.78
CA THR A 245 -4.38 -7.90 -8.36
C THR A 245 -4.41 -9.32 -8.89
N TYR A 246 -5.02 -10.24 -8.16
CA TYR A 246 -5.02 -11.67 -8.45
C TYR A 246 -6.44 -12.20 -8.56
N GLY A 247 -6.61 -13.24 -9.35
CA GLY A 247 -7.82 -13.98 -9.50
C GLY A 247 -7.61 -15.22 -10.37
N GLN A 248 -8.65 -15.98 -10.62
CA GLN A 248 -8.57 -17.17 -11.48
C GLN A 248 -9.05 -16.86 -12.90
N ASN A 249 -8.38 -17.41 -13.88
CA ASN A 249 -8.88 -17.44 -15.25
C ASN A 249 -9.96 -18.54 -15.43
N ALA A 250 -10.51 -18.67 -16.63
CA ALA A 250 -11.53 -19.66 -16.95
C ALA A 250 -11.07 -21.13 -16.74
N ALA A 251 -9.77 -21.38 -16.75
CA ALA A 251 -9.16 -22.68 -16.47
C ALA A 251 -8.87 -22.92 -14.98
N GLY A 252 -9.26 -22.00 -14.09
CA GLY A 252 -9.01 -22.09 -12.65
C GLY A 252 -7.56 -21.78 -12.24
N GLN A 253 -6.73 -21.29 -13.16
CA GLN A 253 -5.34 -20.94 -12.86
C GLN A 253 -5.26 -19.54 -12.27
N LEU A 254 -4.42 -19.37 -11.25
CA LEU A 254 -4.14 -18.06 -10.66
C LEU A 254 -3.46 -17.16 -11.71
N VAL A 255 -4.02 -16.00 -11.92
CA VAL A 255 -3.47 -14.95 -12.80
C VAL A 255 -3.30 -13.67 -12.02
N ALA A 256 -2.27 -12.91 -12.37
CA ALA A 256 -2.00 -11.59 -11.84
C ALA A 256 -2.17 -10.53 -12.93
N ALA A 257 -2.67 -9.36 -12.55
CA ALA A 257 -2.72 -8.19 -13.41
C ALA A 257 -2.11 -6.99 -12.68
N PRO A 258 -1.24 -6.21 -13.32
CA PRO A 258 -0.71 -5.00 -12.69
C PRO A 258 -1.86 -4.02 -12.41
N LEU A 259 -1.78 -3.34 -11.28
CA LEU A 259 -2.77 -2.33 -10.90
C LEU A 259 -2.72 -1.13 -11.84
N ASP A 260 -1.52 -0.76 -12.27
CA ASP A 260 -1.23 0.25 -13.28
C ASP A 260 -0.36 -0.34 -14.39
N PRO A 261 -0.68 -0.11 -15.68
CA PRO A 261 0.10 -0.68 -16.81
C PRO A 261 1.57 -0.26 -16.85
N GLY A 262 1.93 0.86 -16.21
CA GLY A 262 3.32 1.34 -16.12
C GLY A 262 4.16 0.63 -15.05
N MET A 263 3.57 -0.23 -14.22
CA MET A 263 4.29 -0.97 -13.19
C MET A 263 5.11 -2.11 -13.77
N HIS A 264 6.34 -2.26 -13.28
CA HIS A 264 7.22 -3.37 -13.65
C HIS A 264 6.86 -4.65 -12.91
N GLY A 265 7.20 -5.80 -13.55
CA GLY A 265 6.97 -7.11 -12.97
C GLY A 265 5.73 -7.80 -13.51
N THR A 266 5.48 -8.99 -13.01
CA THR A 266 4.37 -9.86 -13.44
C THR A 266 3.44 -10.25 -12.30
N GLY A 267 3.83 -9.95 -11.04
CA GLY A 267 3.14 -10.40 -9.83
C GLY A 267 3.53 -11.82 -9.38
N VAL A 268 4.22 -12.57 -10.23
CA VAL A 268 4.73 -13.92 -9.91
C VAL A 268 5.86 -13.85 -8.88
N GLU A 269 6.56 -12.74 -8.80
CA GLU A 269 7.64 -12.47 -7.84
C GLU A 269 7.15 -12.67 -6.39
N TYR A 270 5.97 -12.20 -6.06
CA TYR A 270 5.38 -12.36 -4.74
C TYR A 270 4.98 -13.81 -4.41
N LEU A 271 4.88 -14.66 -5.43
CA LEU A 271 4.56 -16.09 -5.29
C LEU A 271 5.80 -16.97 -5.25
N ASN A 272 6.90 -16.54 -5.87
CA ASN A 272 8.11 -17.35 -6.03
C ASN A 272 9.28 -16.91 -5.12
N GLY A 273 9.21 -15.72 -4.57
CA GLY A 273 10.21 -15.15 -3.67
C GLY A 273 10.68 -13.77 -4.12
N ASP A 274 10.33 -12.74 -3.37
CA ASP A 274 10.81 -11.37 -3.56
C ASP A 274 11.93 -11.05 -2.56
N ALA A 275 12.95 -10.34 -3.04
CA ALA A 275 14.02 -9.86 -2.19
C ALA A 275 13.58 -8.74 -1.24
N ARG A 276 12.51 -8.03 -1.56
CA ARG A 276 11.97 -6.91 -0.80
C ARG A 276 10.77 -7.34 0.03
N ASP A 277 10.54 -6.62 1.13
CA ASP A 277 9.30 -6.75 1.89
C ASP A 277 8.11 -6.22 1.09
N PHE A 278 6.95 -6.79 1.35
CA PHE A 278 5.72 -6.42 0.66
C PHE A 278 4.48 -6.69 1.50
N PHE A 279 3.37 -6.17 1.04
CA PHE A 279 2.04 -6.44 1.57
C PHE A 279 1.26 -7.33 0.62
N TYR A 280 0.38 -8.18 1.17
CA TYR A 280 -0.64 -8.82 0.37
C TYR A 280 -1.99 -8.78 1.06
N VAL A 281 -3.03 -8.92 0.26
CA VAL A 281 -4.43 -8.91 0.68
C VAL A 281 -5.05 -10.23 0.30
N SER A 282 -5.69 -10.88 1.28
CA SER A 282 -6.43 -12.12 1.07
C SER A 282 -7.86 -12.02 1.58
N ARG A 283 -8.74 -12.91 1.10
CA ARG A 283 -9.99 -13.23 1.81
C ARG A 283 -9.65 -13.95 3.12
N PRO A 284 -10.53 -13.87 4.13
CA PRO A 284 -10.39 -14.60 5.39
C PRO A 284 -10.27 -16.11 5.22
#